data_cfa525439f1e3ca0a9570dd901901c9c
#
_entry.id   cfa525439f1e3ca0a9570dd901901c9c
#
_cell.length_a   1.000
_cell.length_b   1.000
_cell.length_c   1.000
_cell.angle_alpha   90.00
_cell.angle_beta   90.00
_cell.angle_gamma   90.00
#
_symmetry.space_group_name_H-M   'P 1'
#
loop_
_entity.id
_entity.type
_entity.pdbx_description
1 polymer ?
#
loop_
_entity_poly.entity_id
_entity_poly.type
_entity_poly.pdbx_seq_one_letter_code
_entity_poly.pdbx_strand_id
1 'polypeptide(L)'
;MKWQPAELQQHIDSYINALVQIGLIFQDHDGNLFSPTPNSEEHQKLVTLGLPVKQSLERYYMTLALITQRGSGNISTKQVEELSHLLGQRLSVLYEFNSPEFFDKALFQSFIKVLTQQNYIRNNEQGLIEYDDNFSEMAAGAQLVLDEATLQMLQHITTFSDEELATALEAMASQQAKRRLKRKKA
;
A
#
# COMPACT_ATOMS: atom_id res chain seq x y z
N MET A 1 -0.78 -8.74 16.77
CA MET A 1 0.33 -9.67 16.99
C MET A 1 1.60 -8.95 16.56
N LYS A 2 2.58 -8.76 17.44
CA LYS A 2 3.86 -8.11 17.05
C LYS A 2 4.90 -9.22 17.01
N TRP A 3 5.41 -9.51 15.82
CA TRP A 3 6.53 -10.41 15.63
C TRP A 3 7.81 -9.73 16.10
N GLN A 4 8.65 -10.44 16.83
CA GLN A 4 10.04 -10.03 17.05
C GLN A 4 10.79 -10.21 15.73
N PRO A 5 11.80 -9.36 15.39
CA PRO A 5 12.51 -9.46 14.12
C PRO A 5 13.08 -10.87 13.83
N ALA A 6 13.61 -11.54 14.85
CA ALA A 6 14.14 -12.91 14.70
C ALA A 6 13.03 -13.95 14.42
N GLU A 7 11.86 -13.82 15.05
CA GLU A 7 10.70 -14.67 14.79
C GLU A 7 10.16 -14.44 13.37
N LEU A 8 10.12 -13.18 12.92
CA LEU A 8 9.69 -12.84 11.55
C LEU A 8 10.61 -13.50 10.52
N GLN A 9 11.94 -13.42 10.71
CA GLN A 9 12.91 -14.06 9.81
C GLN A 9 12.71 -15.58 9.76
N GLN A 10 12.55 -16.24 10.90
CA GLN A 10 12.28 -17.69 10.94
C GLN A 10 11.02 -18.09 10.19
N HIS A 11 9.96 -17.27 10.29
CA HIS A 11 8.73 -17.52 9.54
C HIS A 11 8.93 -17.34 8.03
N ILE A 12 9.64 -16.28 7.61
CA ILE A 12 9.98 -16.05 6.20
C ILE A 12 10.78 -17.24 5.67
N ASP A 13 11.83 -17.66 6.36
CA ASP A 13 12.66 -18.80 5.96
C ASP A 13 11.84 -20.10 5.88
N SER A 14 10.91 -20.31 6.81
CA SER A 14 10.01 -21.46 6.81
C SER A 14 9.11 -21.47 5.58
N TYR A 15 8.52 -20.31 5.20
CA TYR A 15 7.70 -20.20 4.01
C TYR A 15 8.52 -20.35 2.72
N ILE A 16 9.71 -19.77 2.64
CA ILE A 16 10.61 -19.95 1.52
C ILE A 16 10.92 -21.44 1.33
N ASN A 17 11.33 -22.13 2.41
CA ASN A 17 11.62 -23.56 2.38
C ASN A 17 10.41 -24.38 1.92
N ALA A 18 9.21 -24.06 2.40
CA ALA A 18 7.99 -24.74 1.97
C ALA A 18 7.72 -24.55 0.47
N LEU A 19 7.88 -23.32 -0.05
CA LEU A 19 7.71 -23.01 -1.47
C LEU A 19 8.76 -23.73 -2.35
N VAL A 20 10.01 -23.84 -1.85
CA VAL A 20 11.07 -24.61 -2.52
C VAL A 20 10.73 -26.11 -2.54
N GLN A 21 10.28 -26.67 -1.41
CA GLN A 21 9.92 -28.09 -1.31
C GLN A 21 8.79 -28.51 -2.26
N ILE A 22 7.82 -27.62 -2.50
CA ILE A 22 6.72 -27.90 -3.42
C ILE A 22 7.00 -27.44 -4.86
N GLY A 23 8.24 -26.97 -5.14
CA GLY A 23 8.69 -26.61 -6.49
C GLY A 23 8.10 -25.32 -7.05
N LEU A 24 7.54 -24.44 -6.19
CA LEU A 24 7.00 -23.15 -6.63
C LEU A 24 8.06 -22.04 -6.71
N ILE A 25 9.21 -22.23 -6.07
CA ILE A 25 10.42 -21.42 -6.25
C ILE A 25 11.63 -22.33 -6.23
N PHE A 26 12.75 -21.86 -6.76
CA PHE A 26 14.04 -22.55 -6.73
C PHE A 26 15.05 -21.72 -5.98
N GLN A 27 15.95 -22.37 -5.25
CA GLN A 27 17.05 -21.72 -4.55
C GLN A 27 18.37 -22.30 -5.02
N ASP A 28 19.33 -21.45 -5.39
CA ASP A 28 20.68 -21.88 -5.73
C ASP A 28 21.57 -22.08 -4.49
N HIS A 29 22.84 -22.46 -4.72
CA HIS A 29 23.81 -22.69 -3.65
C HIS A 29 24.20 -21.40 -2.91
N ASP A 30 24.02 -20.24 -3.52
CA ASP A 30 24.32 -18.92 -2.96
C ASP A 30 23.11 -18.32 -2.21
N GLY A 31 21.98 -19.05 -2.19
CA GLY A 31 20.76 -18.63 -1.51
C GLY A 31 19.83 -17.73 -2.35
N ASN A 32 20.16 -17.50 -3.63
CA ASN A 32 19.30 -16.71 -4.52
C ASN A 32 18.03 -17.47 -4.85
N LEU A 33 16.91 -16.75 -4.91
CA LEU A 33 15.60 -17.31 -5.21
C LEU A 33 15.22 -17.02 -6.67
N PHE A 34 14.68 -18.04 -7.32
CA PHE A 34 14.24 -17.97 -8.72
C PHE A 34 12.80 -18.40 -8.86
N SER A 35 12.06 -17.73 -9.71
CA SER A 35 10.71 -18.15 -10.08
C SER A 35 10.75 -19.30 -11.09
N PRO A 36 9.71 -20.13 -11.19
CA PRO A 36 9.54 -21.09 -12.28
C PRO A 36 9.52 -20.42 -13.66
N THR A 37 9.75 -21.20 -14.69
CA THR A 37 9.69 -20.73 -16.07
C THR A 37 8.34 -20.03 -16.34
N PRO A 38 8.33 -18.83 -16.95
CA PRO A 38 7.10 -18.14 -17.30
C PRO A 38 6.13 -19.07 -18.09
N ASN A 39 4.85 -18.99 -17.76
CA ASN A 39 3.78 -19.81 -18.33
C ASN A 39 3.77 -21.32 -17.96
N SER A 40 4.68 -21.78 -17.10
CA SER A 40 4.57 -23.12 -16.50
C SER A 40 3.38 -23.19 -15.51
N GLU A 41 2.94 -24.41 -15.18
CA GLU A 41 1.88 -24.61 -14.19
C GLU A 41 2.29 -24.11 -12.81
N GLU A 42 3.56 -24.32 -12.42
CA GLU A 42 4.14 -23.85 -11.18
C GLU A 42 4.18 -22.32 -11.12
N HIS A 43 4.52 -21.67 -12.24
CA HIS A 43 4.47 -20.21 -12.34
C HIS A 43 3.06 -19.66 -12.14
N GLN A 44 2.06 -20.28 -12.78
CA GLN A 44 0.65 -19.88 -12.61
C GLN A 44 0.16 -20.06 -11.17
N LYS A 45 0.56 -21.15 -10.51
CA LYS A 45 0.27 -21.39 -9.09
C LYS A 45 0.92 -20.32 -8.20
N LEU A 46 2.19 -19.99 -8.45
CA LEU A 46 2.91 -18.95 -7.70
C LEU A 46 2.24 -17.57 -7.86
N VAL A 47 1.90 -17.20 -9.08
CA VAL A 47 1.16 -15.96 -9.37
C VAL A 47 -0.18 -15.93 -8.62
N THR A 48 -0.94 -17.03 -8.66
CA THR A 48 -2.24 -17.13 -7.97
C THR A 48 -2.09 -16.96 -6.46
N LEU A 49 -1.06 -17.56 -5.86
CA LEU A 49 -0.75 -17.38 -4.43
C LEU A 49 -0.35 -15.95 -4.10
N GLY A 50 0.29 -15.25 -5.03
CA GLY A 50 0.71 -13.85 -4.86
C GLY A 50 -0.42 -12.82 -4.96
N LEU A 51 -1.55 -13.14 -5.62
CA LEU A 51 -2.62 -12.18 -5.87
C LEU A 51 -3.16 -11.46 -4.62
N PRO A 52 -3.47 -12.15 -3.49
CA PRO A 52 -3.96 -11.48 -2.30
C PRO A 52 -2.93 -10.52 -1.68
N VAL A 53 -1.65 -10.89 -1.77
CA VAL A 53 -0.53 -10.07 -1.27
C VAL A 53 -0.30 -8.87 -2.18
N LYS A 54 -0.40 -9.06 -3.51
CA LYS A 54 -0.24 -8.00 -4.51
C LYS A 54 -1.19 -6.83 -4.23
N GLN A 55 -2.47 -7.09 -4.01
CA GLN A 55 -3.44 -6.03 -3.69
C GLN A 55 -3.09 -5.25 -2.42
N SER A 56 -2.55 -5.92 -1.42
CA SER A 56 -2.09 -5.25 -0.20
C SER A 56 -0.86 -4.37 -0.46
N LEU A 57 0.09 -4.86 -1.25
CA LEU A 57 1.29 -4.11 -1.64
C LEU A 57 0.92 -2.87 -2.49
N GLU A 58 0.01 -3.01 -3.45
CA GLU A 58 -0.50 -1.90 -4.26
C GLU A 58 -1.09 -0.79 -3.39
N ARG A 59 -1.90 -1.16 -2.41
CA ARG A 59 -2.48 -0.23 -1.44
C ARG A 59 -1.42 0.48 -0.61
N TYR A 60 -0.44 -0.26 -0.10
CA TYR A 60 0.65 0.30 0.70
C TYR A 60 1.54 1.21 -0.16
N TYR A 61 1.91 0.76 -1.35
CA TYR A 61 2.67 1.59 -2.28
C TYR A 61 1.96 2.90 -2.62
N MET A 62 0.67 2.86 -2.89
CA MET A 62 -0.13 4.06 -3.15
C MET A 62 -0.04 5.06 -2.00
N THR A 63 -0.12 4.58 -0.75
CA THR A 63 0.02 5.43 0.43
C THR A 63 1.44 6.00 0.57
N LEU A 64 2.48 5.18 0.34
CA LEU A 64 3.88 5.62 0.36
C LEU A 64 4.15 6.66 -0.74
N ALA A 65 3.69 6.40 -1.96
CA ALA A 65 3.85 7.30 -3.09
C ALA A 65 3.19 8.66 -2.84
N LEU A 66 2.00 8.66 -2.24
CA LEU A 66 1.30 9.90 -1.87
C LEU A 66 2.09 10.73 -0.85
N ILE A 67 2.62 10.09 0.21
CA ILE A 67 3.44 10.78 1.21
C ILE A 67 4.72 11.31 0.57
N THR A 68 5.41 10.49 -0.24
CA THR A 68 6.66 10.88 -0.92
C THR A 68 6.45 12.03 -1.89
N GLN A 69 5.39 11.99 -2.68
CA GLN A 69 5.08 13.04 -3.66
C GLN A 69 4.83 14.40 -2.99
N ARG A 70 4.16 14.39 -1.85
CA ARG A 70 3.89 15.63 -1.10
C ARG A 70 5.12 16.17 -0.39
N GLY A 71 6.09 15.33 -0.11
CA GLY A 71 7.30 15.67 0.60
C GLY A 71 7.11 15.75 2.12
N SER A 72 8.23 15.63 2.84
CA SER A 72 8.26 15.70 4.29
C SER A 72 7.78 17.07 4.79
N GLY A 73 6.89 17.07 5.78
CA GLY A 73 6.35 18.29 6.39
C GLY A 73 5.21 18.97 5.62
N ASN A 74 4.68 18.38 4.54
CA ASN A 74 3.67 19.03 3.69
C ASN A 74 2.29 18.38 3.69
N ILE A 75 2.10 17.26 4.38
CA ILE A 75 0.81 16.56 4.43
C ILE A 75 0.54 16.05 5.84
N SER A 76 -0.71 16.14 6.30
CA SER A 76 -1.12 15.58 7.58
C SER A 76 -1.57 14.12 7.46
N THR A 77 -1.49 13.37 8.56
CA THR A 77 -2.00 11.98 8.64
C THR A 77 -3.45 11.89 8.15
N LYS A 78 -4.31 12.83 8.54
CA LYS A 78 -5.71 12.86 8.13
C LYS A 78 -5.87 13.03 6.62
N GLN A 79 -5.09 13.93 6.01
CA GLN A 79 -5.10 14.12 4.56
C GLN A 79 -4.62 12.87 3.82
N VAL A 80 -3.57 12.20 4.29
CA VAL A 80 -3.12 10.94 3.70
C VAL A 80 -4.20 9.87 3.75
N GLU A 81 -4.89 9.69 4.89
CA GLU A 81 -6.00 8.74 5.03
C GLU A 81 -7.14 9.03 4.04
N GLU A 82 -7.56 10.29 3.94
CA GLU A 82 -8.65 10.71 3.06
C GLU A 82 -8.29 10.56 1.59
N LEU A 83 -7.08 10.93 1.20
CA LEU A 83 -6.59 10.81 -0.17
C LEU A 83 -6.35 9.36 -0.57
N SER A 84 -5.74 8.55 0.29
CA SER A 84 -5.56 7.12 0.03
C SER A 84 -6.89 6.42 -0.18
N HIS A 85 -7.90 6.76 0.62
CA HIS A 85 -9.25 6.23 0.46
C HIS A 85 -9.89 6.67 -0.88
N LEU A 86 -9.76 7.95 -1.24
CA LEU A 86 -10.26 8.48 -2.51
C LEU A 86 -9.58 7.83 -3.71
N LEU A 87 -8.26 7.69 -3.66
CA LEU A 87 -7.47 7.01 -4.70
C LEU A 87 -7.90 5.55 -4.84
N GLY A 88 -8.05 4.83 -3.73
CA GLY A 88 -8.55 3.47 -3.73
C GLY A 88 -9.93 3.33 -4.37
N GLN A 89 -10.86 4.26 -4.08
CA GLN A 89 -12.17 4.29 -4.72
C GLN A 89 -12.08 4.51 -6.24
N ARG A 90 -11.23 5.43 -6.70
CA ARG A 90 -11.03 5.68 -8.13
C ARG A 90 -10.42 4.47 -8.85
N LEU A 91 -9.41 3.84 -8.24
CA LEU A 91 -8.82 2.61 -8.76
C LEU A 91 -9.84 1.50 -8.91
N SER A 92 -10.67 1.30 -7.89
CA SER A 92 -11.74 0.31 -7.94
C SER A 92 -12.71 0.52 -9.11
N VAL A 93 -13.03 1.77 -9.43
CA VAL A 93 -13.93 2.10 -10.55
C VAL A 93 -13.24 1.95 -11.91
N LEU A 94 -11.98 2.39 -12.02
CA LEU A 94 -11.26 2.43 -13.30
C LEU A 94 -10.75 1.06 -13.76
N TYR A 95 -10.42 0.20 -12.83
CA TYR A 95 -9.72 -1.07 -13.09
C TYR A 95 -10.51 -2.29 -12.66
N GLU A 96 -11.81 -2.14 -12.40
CA GLU A 96 -12.71 -3.23 -11.99
C GLU A 96 -12.15 -4.07 -10.82
N PHE A 97 -11.41 -3.44 -9.90
CA PHE A 97 -11.04 -4.09 -8.66
C PHE A 97 -12.32 -4.40 -7.88
N ASN A 98 -12.88 -5.57 -8.12
CA ASN A 98 -14.13 -6.03 -7.50
C ASN A 98 -14.02 -6.30 -5.99
N SER A 99 -12.92 -5.86 -5.35
CA SER A 99 -12.71 -6.03 -3.92
C SER A 99 -13.08 -4.74 -3.18
N PRO A 100 -14.23 -4.68 -2.49
CA PRO A 100 -14.61 -3.53 -1.68
C PRO A 100 -13.62 -3.25 -0.54
N GLU A 101 -12.81 -4.25 -0.20
CA GLU A 101 -11.78 -4.15 0.84
C GLU A 101 -10.58 -3.32 0.39
N PHE A 102 -10.37 -3.15 -0.94
CA PHE A 102 -9.24 -2.41 -1.47
C PHE A 102 -9.23 -0.93 -1.00
N PHE A 103 -10.39 -0.33 -0.82
CA PHE A 103 -10.55 1.06 -0.40
C PHE A 103 -11.09 1.21 1.04
N ASP A 104 -11.01 0.15 1.86
CA ASP A 104 -11.39 0.27 3.27
C ASP A 104 -10.45 1.24 3.99
N LYS A 105 -11.03 2.34 4.49
CA LYS A 105 -10.30 3.39 5.21
C LYS A 105 -9.54 2.84 6.42
N ALA A 106 -10.07 1.82 7.09
CA ALA A 106 -9.43 1.22 8.25
C ALA A 106 -8.08 0.58 7.94
N LEU A 107 -7.91 0.06 6.72
CA LEU A 107 -6.64 -0.53 6.27
C LEU A 107 -5.57 0.53 6.07
N PHE A 108 -5.92 1.67 5.47
CA PHE A 108 -4.99 2.80 5.34
C PHE A 108 -4.59 3.37 6.70
N GLN A 109 -5.56 3.54 7.62
CA GLN A 109 -5.30 3.99 8.97
C GLN A 109 -4.37 3.04 9.72
N SER A 110 -4.62 1.73 9.62
CA SER A 110 -3.78 0.72 10.24
C SER A 110 -2.36 0.75 9.70
N PHE A 111 -2.18 0.93 8.39
CA PHE A 111 -0.86 1.02 7.77
C PHE A 111 -0.11 2.29 8.23
N ILE A 112 -0.73 3.46 8.19
CA ILE A 112 -0.12 4.71 8.66
C ILE A 112 0.27 4.60 10.14
N LYS A 113 -0.58 3.96 10.96
CA LYS A 113 -0.25 3.69 12.36
C LYS A 113 0.98 2.79 12.51
N VAL A 114 1.13 1.77 11.67
CA VAL A 114 2.33 0.91 11.66
C VAL A 114 3.56 1.71 11.29
N LEU A 115 3.51 2.55 10.24
CA LEU A 115 4.61 3.41 9.85
C LEU A 115 5.06 4.33 11.00
N THR A 116 4.11 4.91 11.73
CA THR A 116 4.41 5.74 12.90
C THR A 116 5.01 4.91 14.05
N GLN A 117 4.46 3.72 14.34
CA GLN A 117 4.95 2.85 15.41
C GLN A 117 6.35 2.29 15.16
N GLN A 118 6.71 2.13 13.88
CA GLN A 118 8.04 1.68 13.45
C GLN A 118 9.02 2.84 13.23
N ASN A 119 8.61 4.08 13.55
CA ASN A 119 9.38 5.31 13.38
C ASN A 119 9.79 5.63 11.94
N TYR A 120 9.09 5.09 10.93
CA TYR A 120 9.29 5.50 9.53
C TYR A 120 8.76 6.90 9.26
N ILE A 121 7.68 7.28 9.95
CA ILE A 121 7.10 8.63 9.91
C ILE A 121 6.83 9.14 11.31
N ARG A 122 6.83 10.47 11.48
CA ARG A 122 6.42 11.15 12.71
C ARG A 122 5.56 12.36 12.38
N ASN A 123 4.73 12.79 13.31
CA ASN A 123 4.01 14.05 13.19
C ASN A 123 4.81 15.17 13.90
N ASN A 124 5.01 16.29 13.21
CA ASN A 124 5.58 17.49 13.80
C ASN A 124 4.54 18.23 14.68
N GLU A 125 4.93 19.37 15.26
CA GLU A 125 4.07 20.19 16.11
C GLU A 125 2.80 20.71 15.40
N GLN A 126 2.84 20.81 14.06
CA GLN A 126 1.72 21.23 13.22
C GLN A 126 0.83 20.06 12.79
N GLY A 127 1.16 18.82 13.19
CA GLY A 127 0.44 17.61 12.79
C GLY A 127 0.74 17.13 11.38
N LEU A 128 1.83 17.64 10.77
CA LEU A 128 2.27 17.22 9.43
C LEU A 128 3.26 16.06 9.55
N ILE A 129 3.21 15.16 8.57
CA ILE A 129 4.06 13.98 8.51
C ILE A 129 5.48 14.38 8.11
N GLU A 130 6.44 14.06 8.94
CA GLU A 130 7.87 14.10 8.63
C GLU A 130 8.43 12.70 8.51
N TYR A 131 9.40 12.52 7.62
CA TYR A 131 10.11 11.27 7.40
C TYR A 131 11.58 11.54 7.02
N ASP A 132 12.38 10.48 7.12
CA ASP A 132 13.80 10.47 6.81
C ASP A 132 14.13 9.55 5.60
N ASP A 133 15.43 9.33 5.39
CA ASP A 133 15.93 8.49 4.30
C ASP A 133 15.46 7.04 4.40
N ASN A 134 15.27 6.49 5.61
CA ASN A 134 14.78 5.13 5.80
C ASN A 134 13.37 4.94 5.20
N PHE A 135 12.50 5.95 5.35
CA PHE A 135 11.20 5.94 4.69
C PHE A 135 11.33 6.00 3.17
N SER A 136 12.22 6.84 2.66
CA SER A 136 12.46 7.00 1.23
C SER A 136 13.00 5.70 0.60
N GLU A 137 13.90 5.01 1.26
CA GLU A 137 14.42 3.70 0.85
C GLU A 137 13.33 2.63 0.85
N MET A 138 12.50 2.59 1.90
CA MET A 138 11.36 1.68 1.97
C MET A 138 10.36 1.95 0.84
N ALA A 139 10.05 3.21 0.55
CA ALA A 139 9.15 3.60 -0.53
C ALA A 139 9.71 3.23 -1.91
N ALA A 140 11.02 3.40 -2.12
CA ALA A 140 11.70 2.96 -3.33
C ALA A 140 11.70 1.42 -3.46
N GLY A 141 11.96 0.70 -2.37
CA GLY A 141 11.91 -0.77 -2.33
C GLY A 141 10.53 -1.33 -2.64
N ALA A 142 9.46 -0.67 -2.19
CA ALA A 142 8.09 -1.08 -2.49
C ALA A 142 7.78 -1.06 -4.01
N GLN A 143 8.43 -0.20 -4.78
CA GLN A 143 8.28 -0.15 -6.25
C GLN A 143 8.85 -1.39 -6.95
N LEU A 144 9.85 -2.05 -6.37
CA LEU A 144 10.49 -3.22 -6.97
C LEU A 144 9.61 -4.48 -6.97
N VAL A 145 8.59 -4.53 -6.12
CA VAL A 145 7.67 -5.69 -6.00
C VAL A 145 6.41 -5.54 -6.85
N LEU A 146 6.20 -4.40 -7.49
CA LEU A 146 5.04 -4.15 -8.34
C LEU A 146 5.44 -4.26 -9.82
N ASP A 147 4.53 -4.75 -10.65
CA ASP A 147 4.76 -4.75 -12.09
C ASP A 147 4.71 -3.32 -12.66
N GLU A 148 5.37 -3.13 -13.81
CA GLU A 148 5.51 -1.82 -14.44
C GLU A 148 4.17 -1.18 -14.79
N ALA A 149 3.19 -1.96 -15.23
CA ALA A 149 1.86 -1.45 -15.56
C ALA A 149 1.16 -0.90 -14.31
N THR A 150 1.24 -1.63 -13.20
CA THR A 150 0.72 -1.17 -11.90
C THR A 150 1.45 0.07 -11.40
N LEU A 151 2.78 0.13 -11.54
CA LEU A 151 3.56 1.31 -11.16
C LEU A 151 3.17 2.54 -11.95
N GLN A 152 3.08 2.45 -13.28
CA GLN A 152 2.67 3.55 -14.15
C GLN A 152 1.26 4.04 -13.79
N MET A 153 0.35 3.11 -13.54
CA MET A 153 -1.01 3.40 -13.13
C MET A 153 -1.06 4.17 -11.80
N LEU A 154 -0.34 3.70 -10.79
CA LEU A 154 -0.29 4.33 -9.47
C LEU A 154 0.37 5.71 -9.54
N GLN A 155 1.46 5.84 -10.29
CA GLN A 155 2.12 7.13 -10.52
C GLN A 155 1.19 8.15 -11.17
N HIS A 156 0.44 7.73 -12.20
CA HIS A 156 -0.51 8.61 -12.86
C HIS A 156 -1.63 9.09 -11.93
N ILE A 157 -2.11 8.22 -11.04
CA ILE A 157 -3.19 8.56 -10.12
C ILE A 157 -2.72 9.42 -8.95
N THR A 158 -1.47 9.25 -8.50
CA THR A 158 -0.91 10.04 -7.39
C THR A 158 -0.49 11.46 -7.78
N THR A 159 -0.40 11.78 -9.08
CA THR A 159 -0.06 13.13 -9.59
C THR A 159 -1.26 14.08 -9.60
N PHE A 160 -1.95 14.23 -8.48
CA PHE A 160 -3.00 15.27 -8.39
C PHE A 160 -2.38 16.64 -8.23
N SER A 161 -2.91 17.61 -8.97
CA SER A 161 -2.67 19.03 -8.69
C SER A 161 -3.30 19.41 -7.33
N ASP A 162 -2.80 20.47 -6.72
CA ASP A 162 -3.36 20.96 -5.45
C ASP A 162 -4.84 21.37 -5.59
N GLU A 163 -5.26 21.83 -6.77
CA GLU A 163 -6.65 22.17 -7.08
C GLU A 163 -7.55 20.93 -7.16
N GLU A 164 -7.10 19.87 -7.81
CA GLU A 164 -7.82 18.58 -7.85
C GLU A 164 -7.96 17.97 -6.47
N LEU A 165 -6.91 18.10 -5.65
CA LEU A 165 -6.88 17.66 -4.28
C LEU A 165 -7.87 18.43 -3.41
N ALA A 166 -7.86 19.76 -3.49
CA ALA A 166 -8.79 20.62 -2.77
C ALA A 166 -10.23 20.31 -3.16
N THR A 167 -10.51 20.18 -4.45
CA THR A 167 -11.85 19.84 -4.98
C THR A 167 -12.31 18.48 -4.46
N ALA A 168 -11.42 17.48 -4.45
CA ALA A 168 -11.73 16.14 -3.97
C ALA A 168 -12.02 16.12 -2.46
N LEU A 169 -11.24 16.85 -1.67
CA LEU A 169 -11.44 16.99 -0.22
C LEU A 169 -12.75 17.71 0.12
N GLU A 170 -13.09 18.78 -0.59
CA GLU A 170 -14.36 19.49 -0.43
C GLU A 170 -15.57 18.61 -0.79
N ALA A 171 -15.49 17.85 -1.89
CA ALA A 171 -16.52 16.91 -2.27
C ALA A 171 -16.75 15.84 -1.21
N MET A 172 -15.68 15.32 -0.61
CA MET A 172 -15.76 14.33 0.48
C MET A 172 -16.36 14.93 1.76
N ALA A 173 -15.94 16.12 2.14
CA ALA A 173 -16.50 16.84 3.29
C ALA A 173 -18.01 17.08 3.14
N SER A 174 -18.44 17.47 1.94
CA SER A 174 -19.85 17.66 1.60
C SER A 174 -20.65 16.37 1.68
N GLN A 175 -20.12 15.25 1.19
CA GLN A 175 -20.76 13.92 1.29
C GLN A 175 -20.87 13.45 2.75
N GLN A 176 -19.82 13.62 3.55
CA GLN A 176 -19.84 13.26 4.96
C GLN A 176 -20.87 14.09 5.73
N ALA A 177 -20.97 15.40 5.46
CA ALA A 177 -21.99 16.26 6.05
C ALA A 177 -23.39 15.79 5.71
N LYS A 178 -23.68 15.47 4.44
CA LYS A 178 -24.97 14.92 3.98
C LYS A 178 -25.31 13.57 4.65
N ARG A 179 -24.34 12.67 4.84
CA ARG A 179 -24.54 11.38 5.54
C ARG A 179 -24.82 11.58 7.02
N ARG A 180 -24.14 12.52 7.70
CA ARG A 180 -24.40 12.86 9.11
C ARG A 180 -25.80 13.44 9.32
N LEU A 181 -26.26 14.29 8.40
CA LEU A 181 -27.61 14.86 8.41
C LEU A 181 -28.70 13.79 8.20
N LYS A 182 -28.49 12.83 7.31
CA LYS A 182 -29.41 11.70 7.10
C LYS A 182 -29.50 10.79 8.33
N ARG A 183 -28.36 10.52 9.01
CA ARG A 183 -28.34 9.70 10.25
C ARG A 183 -28.97 10.39 11.47
N LYS A 184 -29.07 11.72 11.48
CA LYS A 184 -29.78 12.47 12.56
C LYS A 184 -31.27 12.59 12.32
N LYS A 185 -31.76 12.26 11.11
CA LYS A 185 -33.19 12.33 10.75
C LYS A 185 -33.87 10.95 10.72
N ALA A 186 -33.13 9.86 10.90
CA ALA A 186 -33.60 8.49 11.06
C ALA A 186 -33.49 8.06 12.53
#